data_bff62b261ddc3ae2b2aabde138850514
#
_entry.id   bff62b261ddc3ae2b2aabde138850514
#
_cell.length_a   1.000
_cell.length_b   1.000
_cell.length_c   1.000
_cell.angle_alpha   90.00
_cell.angle_beta   90.00
_cell.angle_gamma   90.00
#
_symmetry.space_group_name_H-M   'P 1'
#
loop_
_entity.id
_entity.type
_entity.pdbx_description
1 polymer ?
#
loop_
_entity_poly.entity_id
_entity_poly.type
_entity_poly.pdbx_seq_one_letter_code
_entity_poly.pdbx_strand_id
1 'polypeptide(L)'
;DIEESFQSGVELIGTKAINAEIELLSLLIESLEVIEIDQKYKLTLLIGNTYLLELILSSFDSSRIDLIKDILCDLDYIALRTLDINHEQRNFIKKIMNMRGTPEKVLTSLKKIYGSNSYIDNLKELFTIIEPLAKEKDIEVQLDPTLGTKYKLYSGLTFSLVSTSSNAPVI
;
A
#
# COMPACT_ATOMS: atom_id res chain seq x y z
N ASP A 1 -28.08 15.82 -12.46
CA ASP A 1 -28.30 15.02 -11.25
C ASP A 1 -27.29 15.49 -10.20
N ILE A 2 -27.76 15.74 -8.99
CA ILE A 2 -26.91 16.07 -7.84
C ILE A 2 -26.68 14.77 -7.11
N GLU A 3 -25.42 14.30 -7.05
CA GLU A 3 -25.03 13.19 -6.21
C GLU A 3 -24.61 13.73 -4.85
N GLU A 4 -25.20 13.22 -3.80
CA GLU A 4 -24.87 13.54 -2.42
C GLU A 4 -24.21 12.31 -1.78
N SER A 5 -23.03 12.50 -1.19
CA SER A 5 -22.30 11.44 -0.49
C SER A 5 -21.91 11.89 0.92
N PHE A 6 -21.94 10.96 1.85
CA PHE A 6 -21.43 11.18 3.21
C PHE A 6 -20.00 10.64 3.30
N GLN A 7 -19.10 11.44 3.87
CA GLN A 7 -17.73 11.03 4.13
C GLN A 7 -17.45 11.20 5.62
N SER A 8 -16.84 10.19 6.20
CA SER A 8 -16.32 10.23 7.58
C SER A 8 -14.81 10.04 7.54
N GLY A 9 -14.09 10.69 8.43
CA GLY A 9 -12.64 10.57 8.51
C GLY A 9 -12.15 10.63 9.94
N VAL A 10 -10.96 10.10 10.17
CA VAL A 10 -10.25 10.13 11.44
C VAL A 10 -8.83 10.66 11.20
N GLU A 11 -8.40 11.54 12.06
CA GLU A 11 -7.04 12.08 12.05
C GLU A 11 -6.38 11.87 13.41
N LEU A 12 -5.15 11.35 13.42
CA LEU A 12 -4.33 11.22 14.62
C LEU A 12 -3.15 12.18 14.51
N ILE A 13 -3.15 13.20 15.37
CA ILE A 13 -2.17 14.30 15.33
C ILE A 13 -1.20 14.18 16.50
N GLY A 14 0.08 14.49 16.29
CA GLY A 14 1.07 14.62 17.35
C GLY A 14 1.90 13.36 17.62
N THR A 15 1.73 12.31 16.84
CA THR A 15 2.55 11.10 16.93
C THR A 15 3.06 10.67 15.56
N LYS A 16 4.29 10.12 15.56
CA LYS A 16 4.91 9.54 14.35
C LYS A 16 5.25 8.05 14.56
N ALA A 17 4.75 7.47 15.65
CA ALA A 17 5.07 6.11 16.02
C ALA A 17 4.21 5.09 15.25
N ILE A 18 4.79 3.91 15.01
CA ILE A 18 4.09 2.74 14.45
C ILE A 18 2.78 2.42 15.19
N ASN A 19 2.72 2.70 16.48
CA ASN A 19 1.50 2.53 17.29
C ASN A 19 0.32 3.35 16.79
N ALA A 20 0.56 4.54 16.23
CA ALA A 20 -0.49 5.35 15.63
C ALA A 20 -1.03 4.71 14.34
N GLU A 21 -0.15 4.15 13.54
CA GLU A 21 -0.53 3.45 12.31
C GLU A 21 -1.34 2.18 12.65
N ILE A 22 -0.93 1.45 13.68
CA ILE A 22 -1.65 0.28 14.20
C ILE A 22 -3.04 0.68 14.72
N GLU A 23 -3.12 1.76 15.52
CA GLU A 23 -4.38 2.27 16.09
C GLU A 23 -5.37 2.66 14.98
N LEU A 24 -4.92 3.40 13.95
CA LEU A 24 -5.77 3.80 12.84
C LEU A 24 -6.27 2.60 12.01
N LEU A 25 -5.41 1.63 11.74
CA LEU A 25 -5.80 0.42 11.00
C LEU A 25 -6.73 -0.47 11.82
N SER A 26 -6.51 -0.60 13.14
CA SER A 26 -7.40 -1.34 14.04
C SER A 26 -8.78 -0.69 14.08
N LEU A 27 -8.84 0.64 14.22
CA LEU A 27 -10.10 1.39 14.19
C LEU A 27 -10.84 1.21 12.86
N LEU A 28 -10.11 1.24 11.73
CA LEU A 28 -10.71 0.96 10.42
C LEU A 28 -11.34 -0.43 10.39
N ILE A 29 -10.59 -1.47 10.77
CA ILE A 29 -11.06 -2.86 10.76
C ILE A 29 -12.29 -3.04 11.67
N GLU A 30 -12.27 -2.45 12.87
CA GLU A 30 -13.39 -2.50 13.81
C GLU A 30 -14.62 -1.74 13.29
N SER A 31 -14.43 -0.60 12.62
CA SER A 31 -15.53 0.20 12.08
C SER A 31 -16.34 -0.52 11.00
N LEU A 32 -15.74 -1.49 10.32
CA LEU A 32 -16.43 -2.27 9.27
C LEU A 32 -17.58 -3.13 9.82
N GLU A 33 -17.55 -3.50 11.09
CA GLU A 33 -18.69 -4.19 11.74
C GLU A 33 -19.92 -3.30 11.84
N VAL A 34 -19.70 -2.00 12.07
CA VAL A 34 -20.79 -1.03 12.25
C VAL A 34 -21.46 -0.67 10.93
N ILE A 35 -20.69 -0.75 9.83
CA ILE A 35 -21.17 -0.35 8.49
C ILE A 35 -21.99 -1.46 7.83
N GLU A 36 -22.10 -2.65 8.45
CA GLU A 36 -22.87 -3.79 7.92
C GLU A 36 -22.56 -4.08 6.44
N ILE A 37 -21.26 -4.04 6.07
CA ILE A 37 -20.86 -4.43 4.70
C ILE A 37 -21.34 -5.85 4.46
N ASP A 38 -22.21 -6.02 3.49
CA ASP A 38 -22.82 -7.31 3.15
C ASP A 38 -21.70 -8.38 3.06
N GLN A 39 -21.80 -9.42 3.89
CA GLN A 39 -20.84 -10.55 3.97
C GLN A 39 -20.62 -11.30 2.65
N LYS A 40 -21.35 -10.92 1.59
CA LYS A 40 -21.13 -11.40 0.23
C LYS A 40 -19.83 -10.89 -0.40
N TYR A 41 -19.21 -9.86 0.18
CA TYR A 41 -18.02 -9.24 -0.40
C TYR A 41 -16.77 -9.76 0.29
N LYS A 42 -15.85 -10.29 -0.49
CA LYS A 42 -14.50 -10.56 0.01
C LYS A 42 -13.72 -9.24 0.06
N LEU A 43 -13.35 -8.83 1.25
CA LEU A 43 -12.59 -7.61 1.49
C LEU A 43 -11.09 -7.86 1.44
N THR A 44 -10.36 -6.95 0.82
CA THR A 44 -8.90 -6.94 0.82
C THR A 44 -8.41 -5.57 1.27
N LEU A 45 -7.63 -5.56 2.35
CA LEU A 45 -6.93 -4.37 2.84
C LEU A 45 -5.56 -4.30 2.16
N LEU A 46 -5.42 -3.36 1.23
CA LEU A 46 -4.16 -3.05 0.58
C LEU A 46 -3.40 -2.04 1.42
N ILE A 47 -2.16 -2.35 1.75
CA ILE A 47 -1.27 -1.48 2.52
C ILE A 47 -0.04 -1.17 1.70
N GLY A 48 0.28 0.11 1.59
CA GLY A 48 1.53 0.63 1.07
C GLY A 48 2.22 1.50 2.12
N ASN A 49 3.43 1.97 1.79
CA ASN A 49 4.17 2.86 2.68
C ASN A 49 5.04 3.81 1.85
N THR A 50 4.90 5.12 2.10
CA THR A 50 5.64 6.15 1.34
C THR A 50 7.15 6.04 1.55
N TYR A 51 7.62 5.68 2.74
CA TYR A 51 9.05 5.49 3.01
C TYR A 51 9.62 4.27 2.28
N LEU A 52 8.80 3.20 2.13
CA LEU A 52 9.18 2.05 1.31
C LEU A 52 9.29 2.44 -0.16
N LEU A 53 8.34 3.23 -0.66
CA LEU A 53 8.38 3.74 -2.03
C LEU A 53 9.61 4.64 -2.25
N GLU A 54 9.92 5.53 -1.31
CA GLU A 54 11.13 6.35 -1.34
C GLU A 54 12.41 5.52 -1.34
N LEU A 55 12.46 4.44 -0.55
CA LEU A 55 13.57 3.48 -0.56
C LEU A 55 13.76 2.85 -1.93
N ILE A 56 12.67 2.45 -2.59
CA ILE A 56 12.69 1.91 -3.96
C ILE A 56 13.21 2.97 -4.94
N LEU A 57 12.71 4.19 -4.83
CA LEU A 57 13.07 5.30 -5.71
C LEU A 57 14.51 5.77 -5.51
N SER A 58 15.11 5.57 -4.34
CA SER A 58 16.50 5.95 -4.05
C SER A 58 17.54 5.24 -4.92
N SER A 59 17.14 4.19 -5.63
CA SER A 59 17.98 3.46 -6.59
C SER A 59 18.10 4.16 -7.96
N PHE A 60 17.42 5.31 -8.14
CA PHE A 60 17.37 6.04 -9.41
C PHE A 60 17.90 7.47 -9.32
N ASP A 61 18.26 8.04 -10.46
CA ASP A 61 18.65 9.45 -10.54
C ASP A 61 17.54 10.40 -10.10
N SER A 62 17.91 11.42 -9.34
CA SER A 62 16.97 12.42 -8.82
C SER A 62 16.12 13.10 -9.89
N SER A 63 16.66 13.29 -11.10
CA SER A 63 15.96 13.87 -12.24
C SER A 63 14.80 13.02 -12.78
N ARG A 64 14.75 11.74 -12.42
CA ARG A 64 13.76 10.76 -12.93
C ARG A 64 12.82 10.23 -11.85
N ILE A 65 13.07 10.57 -10.58
CA ILE A 65 12.33 10.03 -9.44
C ILE A 65 10.82 10.29 -9.56
N ASP A 66 10.42 11.53 -9.87
CA ASP A 66 9.00 11.89 -9.96
C ASP A 66 8.29 11.09 -11.07
N LEU A 67 8.93 10.97 -12.24
CA LEU A 67 8.39 10.19 -13.36
C LEU A 67 8.28 8.70 -13.05
N ILE A 68 9.32 8.11 -12.42
CA ILE A 68 9.32 6.70 -12.03
C ILE A 68 8.28 6.46 -10.92
N LYS A 69 8.12 7.39 -9.99
CA LYS A 69 7.07 7.36 -8.96
C LYS A 69 5.69 7.30 -9.59
N ASP A 70 5.41 8.17 -10.56
CA ASP A 70 4.12 8.18 -11.26
C ASP A 70 3.87 6.85 -11.98
N ILE A 71 4.87 6.32 -12.68
CA ILE A 71 4.79 5.03 -13.36
C ILE A 71 4.50 3.88 -12.38
N LEU A 72 5.14 3.88 -11.21
CA LEU A 72 4.91 2.86 -10.18
C LEU A 72 3.51 2.97 -9.57
N CYS A 73 3.10 4.18 -9.18
CA CYS A 73 1.80 4.41 -8.54
C CYS A 73 0.62 4.15 -9.48
N ASP A 74 0.77 4.46 -10.77
CA ASP A 74 -0.27 4.24 -11.79
C ASP A 74 -0.20 2.85 -12.42
N LEU A 75 0.83 2.06 -12.11
CA LEU A 75 1.14 0.79 -12.76
C LEU A 75 1.21 0.93 -14.31
N ASP A 76 1.79 2.05 -14.78
CA ASP A 76 1.83 2.38 -16.20
C ASP A 76 2.94 1.62 -16.94
N TYR A 77 2.61 0.41 -17.39
CA TYR A 77 3.51 -0.42 -18.20
C TYR A 77 3.81 0.18 -19.58
N ILE A 78 2.96 1.06 -20.09
CA ILE A 78 3.16 1.70 -21.40
C ILE A 78 4.25 2.77 -21.27
N ALA A 79 4.10 3.68 -20.30
CA ALA A 79 5.12 4.68 -20.00
C ALA A 79 6.47 4.03 -19.63
N LEU A 80 6.45 2.93 -18.88
CA LEU A 80 7.68 2.20 -18.57
C LEU A 80 8.42 1.70 -19.82
N ARG A 81 7.72 1.32 -20.89
CA ARG A 81 8.37 0.86 -22.15
C ARG A 81 9.13 1.97 -22.84
N THR A 82 8.63 3.19 -22.81
CA THR A 82 9.18 4.37 -23.48
C THR A 82 10.18 5.14 -22.63
N LEU A 83 10.28 4.82 -21.33
CA LEU A 83 11.19 5.48 -20.42
C LEU A 83 12.65 5.20 -20.84
N ASP A 84 13.44 6.26 -20.93
CA ASP A 84 14.88 6.18 -21.26
C ASP A 84 15.70 5.75 -20.03
N ILE A 85 15.72 4.45 -19.76
CA ILE A 85 16.48 3.77 -18.71
C ILE A 85 17.09 2.48 -19.26
N ASN A 86 18.12 1.98 -18.59
CA ASN A 86 18.75 0.73 -18.99
C ASN A 86 17.83 -0.49 -18.71
N HIS A 87 18.21 -1.64 -19.26
CA HIS A 87 17.42 -2.86 -19.19
C HIS A 87 17.27 -3.38 -17.74
N GLU A 88 18.30 -3.24 -16.91
CA GLU A 88 18.28 -3.69 -15.51
C GLU A 88 17.30 -2.86 -14.69
N GLN A 89 17.35 -1.53 -14.81
CA GLN A 89 16.42 -0.61 -14.17
C GLN A 89 14.98 -0.90 -14.58
N ARG A 90 14.73 -1.14 -15.88
CA ARG A 90 13.40 -1.48 -16.39
C ARG A 90 12.87 -2.79 -15.80
N ASN A 91 13.72 -3.81 -15.70
CA ASN A 91 13.36 -5.09 -15.11
C ASN A 91 13.11 -4.97 -13.60
N PHE A 92 13.90 -4.14 -12.92
CA PHE A 92 13.70 -3.85 -11.50
C PHE A 92 12.33 -3.19 -11.27
N ILE A 93 11.98 -2.14 -12.02
CA ILE A 93 10.66 -1.48 -11.93
C ILE A 93 9.54 -2.50 -12.18
N LYS A 94 9.64 -3.31 -13.23
CA LYS A 94 8.66 -4.38 -13.49
C LYS A 94 8.52 -5.36 -12.33
N LYS A 95 9.65 -5.73 -11.71
CA LYS A 95 9.65 -6.61 -10.54
C LYS A 95 8.89 -5.99 -9.37
N ILE A 96 9.09 -4.69 -9.11
CA ILE A 96 8.36 -3.96 -8.06
C ILE A 96 6.86 -3.88 -8.39
N MET A 97 6.49 -3.51 -9.62
CA MET A 97 5.08 -3.43 -10.06
C MET A 97 4.32 -4.76 -9.91
N ASN A 98 5.02 -5.89 -9.95
CA ASN A 98 4.44 -7.23 -9.81
C ASN A 98 4.63 -7.82 -8.40
N MET A 99 5.12 -7.04 -7.44
CA MET A 99 5.49 -7.59 -6.12
C MET A 99 4.33 -7.63 -5.12
N ARG A 100 3.17 -7.08 -5.44
CA ARG A 100 1.98 -7.09 -4.57
C ARG A 100 1.60 -8.51 -4.15
N GLY A 101 1.24 -8.68 -2.89
CA GLY A 101 0.80 -9.97 -2.34
C GLY A 101 0.81 -10.02 -0.82
N THR A 102 0.82 -11.24 -0.27
CA THR A 102 0.86 -11.40 1.19
C THR A 102 2.08 -10.69 1.79
N PRO A 103 1.91 -10.02 2.95
CA PRO A 103 2.99 -9.26 3.59
C PRO A 103 4.28 -10.06 3.73
N GLU A 104 4.21 -11.29 4.18
CA GLU A 104 5.38 -12.15 4.37
C GLU A 104 6.20 -12.33 3.07
N LYS A 105 5.54 -12.64 1.95
CA LYS A 105 6.21 -12.85 0.66
C LYS A 105 6.86 -11.57 0.15
N VAL A 106 6.15 -10.45 0.26
CA VAL A 106 6.64 -9.15 -0.20
C VAL A 106 7.82 -8.69 0.66
N LEU A 107 7.69 -8.73 1.99
CA LEU A 107 8.76 -8.35 2.92
C LEU A 107 10.01 -9.24 2.74
N THR A 108 9.84 -10.54 2.52
CA THR A 108 10.94 -11.45 2.22
C THR A 108 11.65 -11.05 0.93
N SER A 109 10.91 -10.67 -0.10
CA SER A 109 11.47 -10.23 -1.38
C SER A 109 12.20 -8.89 -1.26
N LEU A 110 11.65 -7.94 -0.51
CA LEU A 110 12.27 -6.66 -0.22
C LEU A 110 13.55 -6.82 0.61
N LYS A 111 13.54 -7.71 1.62
CA LYS A 111 14.71 -8.00 2.43
C LYS A 111 15.86 -8.61 1.61
N LYS A 112 15.56 -9.41 0.59
CA LYS A 112 16.58 -9.91 -0.36
C LYS A 112 17.20 -8.80 -1.21
N ILE A 113 16.47 -7.72 -1.49
CA ILE A 113 16.94 -6.59 -2.30
C ILE A 113 17.73 -5.58 -1.45
N TYR A 114 17.19 -5.21 -0.28
CA TYR A 114 17.69 -4.10 0.52
C TYR A 114 18.46 -4.52 1.77
N GLY A 115 18.49 -5.82 2.10
CA GLY A 115 19.11 -6.33 3.33
C GLY A 115 18.30 -5.97 4.58
N SER A 116 19.01 -5.75 5.68
CA SER A 116 18.40 -5.26 6.93
C SER A 116 18.08 -3.78 6.79
N ASN A 117 16.81 -3.42 6.99
CA ASN A 117 16.30 -2.06 6.84
C ASN A 117 15.17 -1.81 7.83
N SER A 118 15.28 -0.71 8.59
CA SER A 118 14.32 -0.39 9.65
C SER A 118 12.88 -0.21 9.14
N TYR A 119 12.69 0.32 7.93
CA TYR A 119 11.33 0.45 7.35
C TYR A 119 10.69 -0.90 7.07
N ILE A 120 11.48 -1.87 6.57
CA ILE A 120 11.01 -3.24 6.33
C ILE A 120 10.72 -3.95 7.65
N ASP A 121 11.55 -3.76 8.66
CA ASP A 121 11.36 -4.37 9.97
C ASP A 121 10.15 -3.78 10.70
N ASN A 122 9.91 -2.46 10.61
CA ASN A 122 8.71 -1.80 11.15
C ASN A 122 7.42 -2.30 10.47
N LEU A 123 7.43 -2.47 9.13
CA LEU A 123 6.30 -3.05 8.44
C LEU A 123 6.03 -4.49 8.88
N LYS A 124 7.07 -5.28 9.14
CA LYS A 124 6.90 -6.63 9.66
C LYS A 124 6.21 -6.62 11.03
N GLU A 125 6.60 -5.71 11.93
CA GLU A 125 5.95 -5.53 13.24
C GLU A 125 4.48 -5.16 13.08
N LEU A 126 4.17 -4.17 12.22
CA LEU A 126 2.80 -3.77 11.90
C LEU A 126 1.95 -4.97 11.47
N PHE A 127 2.43 -5.74 10.51
CA PHE A 127 1.66 -6.88 9.98
C PHE A 127 1.48 -8.00 11.00
N THR A 128 2.41 -8.19 11.94
CA THR A 128 2.26 -9.15 13.04
C THR A 128 1.02 -8.86 13.89
N ILE A 129 0.60 -7.59 13.96
CA ILE A 129 -0.57 -7.16 14.72
C ILE A 129 -1.83 -7.11 13.84
N ILE A 130 -1.71 -6.53 12.65
CA ILE A 130 -2.86 -6.25 11.77
C ILE A 130 -3.40 -7.50 11.08
N GLU A 131 -2.54 -8.46 10.66
CA GLU A 131 -3.02 -9.67 9.97
C GLU A 131 -3.96 -10.52 10.84
N PRO A 132 -3.70 -10.79 12.14
CA PRO A 132 -4.65 -11.49 13.00
C PRO A 132 -5.99 -10.76 13.12
N LEU A 133 -5.99 -9.45 13.36
CA LEU A 133 -7.21 -8.64 13.49
C LEU A 133 -8.05 -8.67 12.21
N ALA A 134 -7.42 -8.49 11.06
CA ALA A 134 -8.10 -8.55 9.77
C ALA A 134 -8.67 -9.95 9.49
N LYS A 135 -7.93 -10.99 9.84
CA LYS A 135 -8.36 -12.38 9.66
C LYS A 135 -9.61 -12.73 10.48
N GLU A 136 -9.75 -12.20 11.69
CA GLU A 136 -10.95 -12.37 12.51
C GLU A 136 -12.21 -11.80 11.83
N LYS A 137 -12.04 -10.84 10.93
CA LYS A 137 -13.10 -10.18 10.14
C LYS A 137 -13.20 -10.68 8.71
N ASP A 138 -12.53 -11.78 8.37
CA ASP A 138 -12.43 -12.33 7.00
C ASP A 138 -11.90 -11.33 5.95
N ILE A 139 -10.99 -10.45 6.39
CA ILE A 139 -10.33 -9.45 5.54
C ILE A 139 -8.95 -9.98 5.15
N GLU A 140 -8.68 -10.07 3.84
CA GLU A 140 -7.35 -10.37 3.33
C GLU A 140 -6.45 -9.14 3.43
N VAL A 141 -5.22 -9.29 3.94
CA VAL A 141 -4.22 -8.22 3.99
C VAL A 141 -3.17 -8.43 2.90
N GLN A 142 -2.88 -7.40 2.13
CA GLN A 142 -1.85 -7.40 1.10
C GLN A 142 -0.93 -6.19 1.26
N LEU A 143 0.37 -6.40 1.08
CA LEU A 143 1.36 -5.34 0.94
C LEU A 143 1.57 -5.05 -0.54
N ASP A 144 1.44 -3.77 -0.91
CA ASP A 144 1.70 -3.28 -2.25
C ASP A 144 2.78 -2.19 -2.20
N PRO A 145 4.01 -2.48 -2.63
CA PRO A 145 5.10 -1.51 -2.63
C PRO A 145 4.89 -0.31 -3.56
N THR A 146 3.91 -0.40 -4.48
CA THR A 146 3.58 0.68 -5.41
C THR A 146 2.43 1.54 -4.93
N LEU A 147 1.68 1.08 -3.90
CA LEU A 147 0.61 1.86 -3.30
C LEU A 147 1.19 3.02 -2.51
N GLY A 148 1.13 4.18 -3.10
CA GLY A 148 1.66 5.41 -2.54
C GLY A 148 0.79 6.59 -2.90
N THR A 149 1.16 7.76 -2.40
CA THR A 149 0.51 9.01 -2.74
C THR A 149 1.41 9.86 -3.65
N LYS A 150 0.83 10.44 -4.67
CA LYS A 150 1.48 11.47 -5.49
C LYS A 150 1.62 12.80 -4.74
N TYR A 151 0.83 13.00 -3.69
CA TYR A 151 0.86 14.23 -2.90
C TYR A 151 2.00 14.18 -1.88
N LYS A 152 2.88 15.17 -1.94
CA LYS A 152 4.02 15.31 -1.01
C LYS A 152 3.59 15.62 0.45
N LEU A 153 2.31 15.89 0.67
CA LEU A 153 1.76 16.24 1.97
C LEU A 153 1.61 15.03 2.91
N TYR A 154 1.47 13.83 2.35
CA TYR A 154 1.25 12.61 3.10
C TYR A 154 2.52 11.80 3.25
N SER A 155 2.74 11.23 4.44
CA SER A 155 3.89 10.36 4.76
C SER A 155 3.44 9.18 5.60
N GLY A 156 4.21 8.08 5.58
CA GLY A 156 3.91 6.87 6.33
C GLY A 156 3.03 5.90 5.57
N LEU A 157 2.09 5.28 6.25
CA LEU A 157 1.17 4.30 5.66
C LEU A 157 0.20 4.94 4.66
N THR A 158 -0.02 4.18 3.60
CA THR A 158 -1.12 4.38 2.66
C THR A 158 -1.93 3.09 2.63
N PHE A 159 -3.23 3.18 2.72
CA PHE A 159 -4.07 1.98 2.65
C PHE A 159 -5.35 2.23 1.87
N SER A 160 -5.89 1.15 1.34
CA SER A 160 -7.16 1.12 0.62
C SER A 160 -7.88 -0.18 0.93
N LEU A 161 -9.15 -0.10 1.28
CA LEU A 161 -10.00 -1.26 1.41
C LEU A 161 -10.72 -1.47 0.09
N VAL A 162 -10.50 -2.63 -0.53
CA VAL A 162 -11.15 -2.99 -1.78
C VAL A 162 -12.02 -4.22 -1.57
N SER A 163 -13.15 -4.24 -2.23
CA SER A 163 -14.05 -5.37 -2.23
C SER A 163 -14.11 -5.98 -3.61
N THR A 164 -14.03 -7.30 -3.69
CA THR A 164 -14.26 -8.04 -4.91
C THR A 164 -15.55 -8.82 -4.76
N SER A 165 -16.63 -8.33 -5.41
CA SER A 165 -17.76 -9.19 -5.67
C SER A 165 -17.57 -9.89 -7.00
N SER A 166 -18.21 -11.04 -7.18
CA SER A 166 -18.19 -11.77 -8.46
C SER A 166 -18.72 -10.95 -9.65
N ASN A 167 -19.26 -9.76 -9.45
CA ASN A 167 -19.96 -8.98 -10.47
C ASN A 167 -19.72 -7.46 -10.47
N ALA A 168 -18.94 -6.88 -9.58
CA ALA A 168 -18.61 -5.45 -9.65
C ALA A 168 -17.31 -5.13 -8.90
N PRO A 169 -16.44 -4.27 -9.47
CA PRO A 169 -15.40 -3.63 -8.68
C PRO A 169 -16.09 -2.71 -7.67
N VAL A 170 -15.74 -2.82 -6.42
CA VAL A 170 -16.14 -1.85 -5.42
C VAL A 170 -15.07 -0.80 -5.32
N ILE A 171 -15.51 0.36 -5.37
CA ILE A 171 -15.01 1.71 -5.25
C ILE A 171 -13.79 1.85 -4.34
#